data_3a853e16f0991c3adbedca882492bc42
#
_entry.id   3a853e16f0991c3adbedca882492bc42
#
_cell.length_a   1.000
_cell.length_b   1.000
_cell.length_c   1.000
_cell.angle_alpha   90.00
_cell.angle_beta   90.00
_cell.angle_gamma   90.00
#
_symmetry.space_group_name_H-M   'P 1'
#
loop_
_entity.id
_entity.type
_entity.pdbx_description
1 polymer ?
#
loop_
_entity_poly.entity_id
_entity_poly.type
_entity_poly.pdbx_seq_one_letter_code
_entity_poly.pdbx_strand_id
1 'polypeptide(L)'
;MPDISRLPQYLIYLPVIVGLAALLWAWRLASQSREREKEVIRLADEAHTLKNDFVAMVSHELRTPLTSIAGFADTLVQSWEELPREEVDEFLSIINRQSIYLGDLVEDVLVIPRLEANRLRLDPELFDLGDLIEDVALMVFPNGEKKTSLVSLPDGVRVLADRRRVQQVMRNLMENARKYGGDQIMIEGFVMGDQYLVIISDNGPGVPDEETRKVFENFEQLSKGDAREASGIGLGLPIARRLARAMGGDVWYERRFPTGARFCYSLPLRRRNLLGGADRPVSPEDENENALEVPQA
;
A
#
# COMPACT_ATOMS: atom_id res chain seq x y z
N MET A 1 15.60 55.80 59.26
CA MET A 1 16.21 55.35 57.99
C MET A 1 16.82 54.00 58.29
N PRO A 2 16.50 52.92 57.57
CA PRO A 2 17.15 51.63 57.80
C PRO A 2 18.61 51.70 57.41
N ASP A 3 19.43 51.18 58.25
CA ASP A 3 20.91 51.21 58.15
C ASP A 3 21.34 50.20 57.04
N ILE A 4 21.75 50.75 55.88
CA ILE A 4 22.12 49.96 54.66
C ILE A 4 23.51 49.30 54.87
N SER A 5 24.23 49.62 55.92
CA SER A 5 25.60 49.11 56.21
C SER A 5 25.61 47.63 56.61
N ARG A 6 24.48 47.01 56.88
CA ARG A 6 24.33 45.56 57.28
C ARG A 6 23.84 44.64 56.19
N LEU A 7 23.69 45.12 54.96
CA LEU A 7 23.31 44.21 53.88
C LEU A 7 24.50 43.32 53.52
N PRO A 8 24.31 41.98 53.46
CA PRO A 8 25.39 41.08 53.11
C PRO A 8 25.91 41.39 51.68
N GLN A 9 27.22 41.48 51.50
CA GLN A 9 27.89 41.88 50.23
C GLN A 9 27.41 41.13 48.99
N TYR A 10 26.90 39.90 49.12
CA TYR A 10 26.35 39.11 48.01
C TYR A 10 25.06 39.69 47.42
N LEU A 11 24.30 40.51 48.16
CA LEU A 11 23.09 41.17 47.62
C LEU A 11 23.40 42.20 46.53
N ILE A 12 24.64 42.75 46.50
CA ILE A 12 25.12 43.67 45.48
C ILE A 12 25.26 42.93 44.12
N TYR A 13 25.58 41.63 44.12
CA TYR A 13 25.77 40.85 42.89
C TYR A 13 24.46 40.20 42.39
N LEU A 14 23.40 40.23 43.18
CA LEU A 14 22.12 39.59 42.81
C LEU A 14 21.54 40.14 41.50
N PRO A 15 21.51 41.46 41.23
CA PRO A 15 21.01 41.99 39.95
C PRO A 15 21.85 41.52 38.73
N VAL A 16 23.16 41.39 38.91
CA VAL A 16 24.08 40.93 37.85
C VAL A 16 23.83 39.46 37.56
N ILE A 17 23.64 38.61 38.57
CA ILE A 17 23.36 37.17 38.42
C ILE A 17 21.99 36.98 37.74
N VAL A 18 20.96 37.72 38.15
CA VAL A 18 19.63 37.67 37.54
C VAL A 18 19.69 38.13 36.08
N GLY A 19 20.45 39.20 35.79
CA GLY A 19 20.64 39.70 34.42
C GLY A 19 21.33 38.66 33.52
N LEU A 20 22.39 38.01 34.01
CA LEU A 20 23.10 36.96 33.29
C LEU A 20 22.19 35.72 33.08
N ALA A 21 21.43 35.33 34.08
CA ALA A 21 20.49 34.22 33.97
C ALA A 21 19.40 34.52 32.94
N ALA A 22 18.86 35.76 32.94
CA ALA A 22 17.86 36.18 31.94
C ALA A 22 18.45 36.20 30.51
N LEU A 23 19.68 36.64 30.32
CA LEU A 23 20.38 36.63 29.03
C LEU A 23 20.63 35.20 28.54
N LEU A 24 21.08 34.30 29.42
CA LEU A 24 21.27 32.90 29.10
C LEU A 24 19.94 32.22 28.74
N TRP A 25 18.89 32.53 29.46
CA TRP A 25 17.54 31.99 29.17
C TRP A 25 17.01 32.52 27.84
N ALA A 26 17.14 33.82 27.56
CA ALA A 26 16.74 34.39 26.27
C ALA A 26 17.57 33.84 25.10
N TRP A 27 18.89 33.66 25.29
CA TRP A 27 19.74 33.03 24.29
C TRP A 27 19.33 31.57 24.04
N ARG A 28 19.00 30.80 25.08
CA ARG A 28 18.55 29.41 24.97
C ARG A 28 17.21 29.29 24.25
N LEU A 29 16.26 30.19 24.51
CA LEU A 29 15.00 30.29 23.79
C LEU A 29 15.22 30.62 22.31
N ALA A 30 16.06 31.61 22.01
CA ALA A 30 16.39 32.02 20.65
C ALA A 30 17.13 30.90 19.88
N SER A 31 18.01 30.13 20.53
CA SER A 31 18.67 28.99 19.88
C SER A 31 17.70 27.85 19.58
N GLN A 32 16.79 27.51 20.49
CA GLN A 32 15.77 26.50 20.27
C GLN A 32 14.80 26.88 19.14
N SER A 33 14.41 28.14 19.03
CA SER A 33 13.55 28.59 17.94
C SER A 33 14.23 28.50 16.58
N ARG A 34 15.53 28.84 16.49
CA ARG A 34 16.34 28.70 15.27
C ARG A 34 16.54 27.25 14.85
N GLU A 35 16.71 26.33 15.80
CA GLU A 35 16.82 24.89 15.49
C GLU A 35 15.52 24.35 14.95
N ARG A 36 14.37 24.72 15.54
CA ARG A 36 13.06 24.35 15.04
C ARG A 36 12.80 24.90 13.64
N GLU A 37 13.16 26.16 13.40
CA GLU A 37 12.99 26.78 12.08
C GLU A 37 13.83 26.06 11.01
N LYS A 38 15.09 25.73 11.31
CA LYS A 38 15.96 24.96 10.41
C LYS A 38 15.37 23.57 10.13
N GLU A 39 14.82 22.89 11.15
CA GLU A 39 14.21 21.58 10.99
C GLU A 39 12.96 21.65 10.13
N VAL A 40 12.11 22.66 10.30
CA VAL A 40 10.93 22.90 9.44
C VAL A 40 11.34 23.15 7.99
N ILE A 41 12.38 23.98 7.77
CA ILE A 41 12.89 24.24 6.40
C ILE A 41 13.45 22.96 5.79
N ARG A 42 14.23 22.18 6.55
CA ARG A 42 14.77 20.89 6.08
C ARG A 42 13.67 19.90 5.69
N LEU A 43 12.65 19.75 6.54
CA LEU A 43 11.51 18.88 6.25
C LEU A 43 10.69 19.36 5.03
N ALA A 44 10.55 20.67 4.87
CA ALA A 44 9.89 21.25 3.70
C ALA A 44 10.69 21.01 2.41
N ASP A 45 12.00 21.13 2.44
CA ASP A 45 12.91 20.85 1.31
C ASP A 45 12.90 19.37 0.95
N GLU A 46 12.95 18.46 1.93
CA GLU A 46 12.84 17.04 1.73
C GLU A 46 11.49 16.66 1.08
N ALA A 47 10.40 17.23 1.59
CA ALA A 47 9.06 17.01 1.02
C ALA A 47 8.96 17.55 -0.42
N HIS A 48 9.60 18.70 -0.71
CA HIS A 48 9.60 19.27 -2.06
C HIS A 48 10.43 18.41 -3.03
N THR A 49 11.56 17.89 -2.60
CA THR A 49 12.42 17.00 -3.39
C THR A 49 11.67 15.71 -3.71
N LEU A 50 11.09 15.05 -2.71
CA LEU A 50 10.27 13.85 -2.89
C LEU A 50 9.11 14.06 -3.88
N LYS A 51 8.44 15.22 -3.79
CA LYS A 51 7.36 15.58 -4.73
C LYS A 51 7.88 15.73 -6.16
N ASN A 52 9.04 16.35 -6.36
CA ASN A 52 9.61 16.54 -7.70
C ASN A 52 10.06 15.20 -8.29
N ASP A 53 10.72 14.35 -7.50
CA ASP A 53 11.13 13.02 -7.89
C ASP A 53 9.91 12.16 -8.27
N PHE A 54 8.82 12.26 -7.50
CA PHE A 54 7.54 11.63 -7.84
C PHE A 54 7.01 12.06 -9.21
N VAL A 55 6.93 13.36 -9.46
CA VAL A 55 6.42 13.88 -10.75
C VAL A 55 7.30 13.43 -11.91
N ALA A 56 8.62 13.44 -11.74
CA ALA A 56 9.57 13.01 -12.75
C ALA A 56 9.41 11.50 -13.05
N MET A 57 9.31 10.67 -12.01
CA MET A 57 9.15 9.22 -12.11
C MET A 57 7.82 8.84 -12.76
N VAL A 58 6.70 9.43 -12.31
CA VAL A 58 5.37 9.22 -12.92
C VAL A 58 5.40 9.61 -14.39
N SER A 59 6.01 10.74 -14.73
CA SER A 59 6.11 11.21 -16.11
C SER A 59 6.90 10.23 -16.99
N HIS A 60 7.96 9.64 -16.46
CA HIS A 60 8.75 8.64 -17.15
C HIS A 60 7.95 7.36 -17.39
N GLU A 61 7.30 6.83 -16.34
CA GLU A 61 6.52 5.60 -16.39
C GLU A 61 5.25 5.72 -17.24
N LEU A 62 4.67 6.90 -17.37
CA LEU A 62 3.57 7.18 -18.30
C LEU A 62 4.05 7.28 -19.74
N ARG A 63 5.24 7.83 -19.98
CA ARG A 63 5.78 8.04 -21.34
C ARG A 63 6.08 6.74 -22.07
N THR A 64 6.63 5.76 -21.37
CA THR A 64 7.04 4.47 -21.96
C THR A 64 5.87 3.72 -22.61
N PRO A 65 4.76 3.40 -21.90
CA PRO A 65 3.61 2.75 -22.51
C PRO A 65 2.96 3.60 -23.59
N LEU A 66 2.90 4.93 -23.40
CA LEU A 66 2.32 5.83 -24.38
C LEU A 66 3.12 5.82 -25.70
N THR A 67 4.45 5.83 -25.63
CA THR A 67 5.33 5.71 -26.82
C THR A 67 5.13 4.38 -27.51
N SER A 68 4.98 3.29 -26.76
CA SER A 68 4.73 1.96 -27.32
C SER A 68 3.37 1.91 -28.03
N ILE A 69 2.29 2.43 -27.39
CA ILE A 69 0.95 2.51 -27.99
C ILE A 69 1.01 3.33 -29.31
N ALA A 70 1.62 4.52 -29.26
CA ALA A 70 1.72 5.39 -30.43
C ALA A 70 2.52 4.73 -31.55
N GLY A 71 3.67 4.11 -31.26
CA GLY A 71 4.51 3.45 -32.26
C GLY A 71 3.81 2.29 -32.96
N PHE A 72 3.18 1.37 -32.23
CA PHE A 72 2.44 0.26 -32.82
C PHE A 72 1.19 0.73 -33.56
N ALA A 73 0.48 1.74 -33.08
CA ALA A 73 -0.65 2.33 -33.77
C ALA A 73 -0.22 2.99 -35.09
N ASP A 74 0.89 3.76 -35.10
CA ASP A 74 1.45 4.36 -36.30
C ASP A 74 1.86 3.29 -37.33
N THR A 75 2.49 2.21 -36.89
CA THR A 75 2.87 1.07 -37.78
C THR A 75 1.62 0.44 -38.40
N LEU A 76 0.57 0.21 -37.60
CA LEU A 76 -0.68 -0.31 -38.14
C LEU A 76 -1.32 0.63 -39.15
N VAL A 77 -1.33 1.95 -38.89
CA VAL A 77 -1.89 2.94 -39.83
C VAL A 77 -1.12 3.01 -41.14
N GLN A 78 0.22 2.88 -41.09
CA GLN A 78 1.07 3.01 -42.29
C GLN A 78 1.14 1.73 -43.13
N SER A 79 1.06 0.56 -42.51
CA SER A 79 1.37 -0.71 -43.15
C SER A 79 0.27 -1.77 -43.00
N TRP A 80 -0.97 -1.38 -42.67
CA TRP A 80 -2.08 -2.31 -42.41
C TRP A 80 -2.29 -3.38 -43.49
N GLU A 81 -2.17 -2.99 -44.76
CA GLU A 81 -2.38 -3.89 -45.91
C GLU A 81 -1.18 -4.81 -46.18
N GLU A 82 0.00 -4.44 -45.69
CA GLU A 82 1.27 -5.15 -45.95
C GLU A 82 1.61 -6.13 -44.83
N LEU A 83 1.04 -5.93 -43.63
CA LEU A 83 1.34 -6.74 -42.44
C LEU A 83 0.60 -8.08 -42.49
N PRO A 84 1.26 -9.17 -42.12
CA PRO A 84 0.62 -10.45 -41.83
C PRO A 84 -0.43 -10.28 -40.70
N ARG A 85 -1.53 -11.03 -40.78
CA ARG A 85 -2.60 -10.96 -39.79
C ARG A 85 -2.11 -11.23 -38.36
N GLU A 86 -1.18 -12.14 -38.22
CA GLU A 86 -0.57 -12.51 -36.94
C GLU A 86 0.16 -11.32 -36.29
N GLU A 87 0.87 -10.49 -37.08
CA GLU A 87 1.55 -9.29 -36.61
C GLU A 87 0.56 -8.19 -36.23
N VAL A 88 -0.54 -8.04 -36.99
CA VAL A 88 -1.62 -7.11 -36.67
C VAL A 88 -2.26 -7.48 -35.33
N ASP A 89 -2.56 -8.76 -35.11
CA ASP A 89 -3.15 -9.25 -33.88
C ASP A 89 -2.19 -9.09 -32.69
N GLU A 90 -0.88 -9.28 -32.90
CA GLU A 90 0.17 -9.04 -31.90
C GLU A 90 0.25 -7.56 -31.54
N PHE A 91 0.29 -6.63 -32.50
CA PHE A 91 0.37 -5.20 -32.23
C PHE A 91 -0.87 -4.69 -31.51
N LEU A 92 -2.05 -5.13 -31.91
CA LEU A 92 -3.29 -4.81 -31.19
C LEU A 92 -3.27 -5.33 -29.74
N SER A 93 -2.73 -6.53 -29.54
CA SER A 93 -2.55 -7.11 -28.20
C SER A 93 -1.59 -6.28 -27.34
N ILE A 94 -0.48 -5.79 -27.91
CA ILE A 94 0.47 -4.93 -27.22
C ILE A 94 -0.21 -3.60 -26.86
N ILE A 95 -0.88 -2.95 -27.82
CA ILE A 95 -1.60 -1.69 -27.57
C ILE A 95 -2.60 -1.84 -26.44
N ASN A 96 -3.39 -2.91 -26.47
CA ASN A 96 -4.39 -3.18 -25.44
C ASN A 96 -3.75 -3.38 -24.05
N ARG A 97 -2.69 -4.18 -23.95
CA ARG A 97 -1.96 -4.39 -22.68
C ARG A 97 -1.37 -3.09 -22.15
N GLN A 98 -0.73 -2.28 -23.00
CA GLN A 98 -0.16 -1.01 -22.59
C GLN A 98 -1.21 0.01 -22.17
N SER A 99 -2.39 0.00 -22.80
CA SER A 99 -3.50 0.86 -22.43
C SER A 99 -4.09 0.48 -21.06
N ILE A 100 -4.24 -0.82 -20.78
CA ILE A 100 -4.69 -1.30 -19.47
C ILE A 100 -3.66 -0.91 -18.39
N TYR A 101 -2.37 -1.18 -18.64
CA TYR A 101 -1.28 -0.79 -17.73
C TYR A 101 -1.29 0.71 -17.42
N LEU A 102 -1.47 1.55 -18.45
CA LEU A 102 -1.54 3.00 -18.29
C LEU A 102 -2.75 3.42 -17.43
N GLY A 103 -3.91 2.81 -17.64
CA GLY A 103 -5.11 3.05 -16.83
C GLY A 103 -4.87 2.72 -15.36
N ASP A 104 -4.27 1.57 -15.08
CA ASP A 104 -3.91 1.12 -13.73
C ASP A 104 -2.92 2.07 -13.06
N LEU A 105 -1.90 2.51 -13.79
CA LEU A 105 -0.90 3.45 -13.30
C LEU A 105 -1.52 4.81 -12.90
N VAL A 106 -2.43 5.33 -13.73
CA VAL A 106 -3.17 6.57 -13.43
C VAL A 106 -4.03 6.39 -12.18
N GLU A 107 -4.72 5.26 -12.05
CA GLU A 107 -5.53 4.96 -10.86
C GLU A 107 -4.64 4.91 -9.60
N ASP A 108 -3.49 4.24 -9.66
CA ASP A 108 -2.54 4.14 -8.56
C ASP A 108 -2.03 5.52 -8.12
N VAL A 109 -1.69 6.39 -9.07
CA VAL A 109 -1.27 7.77 -8.79
C VAL A 109 -2.38 8.58 -8.13
N LEU A 110 -3.65 8.39 -8.55
CA LEU A 110 -4.80 9.13 -8.01
C LEU A 110 -5.27 8.62 -6.64
N VAL A 111 -4.99 7.36 -6.30
CA VAL A 111 -5.40 6.77 -5.01
C VAL A 111 -4.61 7.37 -3.85
N ILE A 112 -3.30 7.63 -4.00
CA ILE A 112 -2.44 8.11 -2.91
C ILE A 112 -2.95 9.43 -2.30
N PRO A 113 -3.19 10.51 -3.06
CA PRO A 113 -3.70 11.77 -2.49
C PRO A 113 -5.07 11.62 -1.83
N ARG A 114 -5.92 10.71 -2.34
CA ARG A 114 -7.24 10.44 -1.74
C ARG A 114 -7.12 9.73 -0.39
N LEU A 115 -6.18 8.80 -0.27
CA LEU A 115 -5.86 8.12 0.98
C LEU A 115 -5.26 9.07 2.02
N GLU A 116 -4.29 9.91 1.62
CA GLU A 116 -3.65 10.89 2.49
C GLU A 116 -4.63 11.95 3.01
N ALA A 117 -5.55 12.38 2.14
CA ALA A 117 -6.60 13.32 2.53
C ALA A 117 -7.77 12.67 3.30
N ASN A 118 -7.71 11.35 3.59
CA ASN A 118 -8.81 10.56 4.16
C ASN A 118 -10.14 10.71 3.38
N ARG A 119 -10.03 10.86 2.04
CA ARG A 119 -11.14 11.08 1.11
C ARG A 119 -11.48 9.89 0.23
N LEU A 120 -10.82 8.75 0.48
CA LEU A 120 -11.15 7.53 -0.24
C LEU A 120 -12.56 7.09 0.16
N ARG A 121 -13.48 7.07 -0.81
CA ARG A 121 -14.79 6.47 -0.62
C ARG A 121 -14.71 5.02 -1.04
N LEU A 122 -15.09 4.14 -0.12
CA LEU A 122 -15.23 2.71 -0.38
C LEU A 122 -16.68 2.42 -0.77
N ASP A 123 -16.86 1.54 -1.73
CA ASP A 123 -18.16 1.04 -2.18
C ASP A 123 -18.26 -0.47 -1.87
N PRO A 124 -18.65 -0.82 -0.62
CA PRO A 124 -18.63 -2.22 -0.19
C PRO A 124 -19.77 -3.01 -0.83
N GLU A 125 -19.44 -4.11 -1.47
CA GLU A 125 -20.35 -5.11 -2.00
C GLU A 125 -20.06 -6.51 -1.46
N LEU A 126 -21.03 -7.40 -1.54
CA LEU A 126 -20.89 -8.78 -1.08
C LEU A 126 -20.46 -9.67 -2.25
N PHE A 127 -19.25 -10.24 -2.19
CA PHE A 127 -18.72 -11.12 -3.25
C PHE A 127 -17.96 -12.31 -2.66
N ASP A 128 -17.75 -13.34 -3.49
CA ASP A 128 -16.88 -14.46 -3.14
C ASP A 128 -15.42 -14.05 -3.31
N LEU A 129 -14.62 -14.25 -2.26
CA LEU A 129 -13.23 -13.82 -2.27
C LEU A 129 -12.34 -14.84 -3.02
N GLY A 130 -12.69 -16.13 -2.97
CA GLY A 130 -12.00 -17.17 -3.71
C GLY A 130 -12.06 -16.92 -5.23
N ASP A 131 -13.26 -16.69 -5.75
CA ASP A 131 -13.48 -16.35 -7.17
C ASP A 131 -12.65 -15.13 -7.60
N LEU A 132 -12.63 -14.08 -6.76
CA LEU A 132 -11.85 -12.89 -7.06
C LEU A 132 -10.33 -13.18 -7.11
N ILE A 133 -9.82 -13.98 -6.17
CA ILE A 133 -8.40 -14.36 -6.14
C ILE A 133 -8.03 -15.16 -7.39
N GLU A 134 -8.88 -16.09 -7.80
CA GLU A 134 -8.69 -16.89 -9.02
C GLU A 134 -8.69 -16.01 -10.27
N ASP A 135 -9.66 -15.10 -10.41
CA ASP A 135 -9.75 -14.15 -11.52
C ASP A 135 -8.47 -13.33 -11.64
N VAL A 136 -7.96 -12.79 -10.52
CA VAL A 136 -6.73 -11.99 -10.50
C VAL A 136 -5.50 -12.84 -10.81
N ALA A 137 -5.43 -14.07 -10.29
CA ALA A 137 -4.33 -14.98 -10.56
C ALA A 137 -4.25 -15.34 -12.06
N LEU A 138 -5.38 -15.61 -12.71
CA LEU A 138 -5.44 -15.86 -14.16
C LEU A 138 -5.03 -14.64 -14.98
N MET A 139 -5.36 -13.43 -14.52
CA MET A 139 -4.97 -12.17 -15.16
C MET A 139 -3.47 -11.93 -15.06
N VAL A 140 -2.88 -12.14 -13.87
CA VAL A 140 -1.47 -11.84 -13.61
C VAL A 140 -0.53 -12.91 -14.13
N PHE A 141 -0.95 -14.17 -14.16
CA PHE A 141 -0.17 -15.34 -14.57
C PHE A 141 -0.81 -16.08 -15.77
N PRO A 142 -0.97 -15.40 -16.92
CA PRO A 142 -1.54 -16.06 -18.10
C PRO A 142 -0.61 -17.17 -18.59
N ASN A 143 -1.19 -18.33 -18.95
CA ASN A 143 -0.51 -19.43 -19.65
C ASN A 143 0.71 -20.06 -18.97
N GLY A 144 0.81 -19.99 -17.63
CA GLY A 144 1.82 -20.75 -16.90
C GLY A 144 3.26 -20.25 -17.06
N GLU A 145 3.46 -18.96 -17.32
CA GLU A 145 4.82 -18.34 -17.33
C GLU A 145 5.61 -18.61 -16.04
N LYS A 146 4.89 -18.80 -14.91
CA LYS A 146 5.46 -19.29 -13.65
C LYS A 146 4.57 -20.40 -13.10
N LYS A 147 5.13 -21.36 -12.39
CA LYS A 147 4.36 -22.38 -11.66
C LYS A 147 3.60 -21.70 -10.53
N THR A 148 2.38 -21.27 -10.81
CA THR A 148 1.48 -20.73 -9.79
C THR A 148 0.58 -21.87 -9.29
N SER A 149 0.57 -22.10 -7.99
CA SER A 149 -0.31 -23.05 -7.35
C SER A 149 -1.31 -22.30 -6.48
N LEU A 150 -2.60 -22.48 -6.75
CA LEU A 150 -3.66 -22.07 -5.84
C LEU A 150 -3.84 -23.19 -4.82
N VAL A 151 -3.46 -22.94 -3.58
CA VAL A 151 -3.53 -23.94 -2.53
C VAL A 151 -4.52 -23.47 -1.47
N SER A 152 -5.55 -24.30 -1.22
CA SER A 152 -6.46 -24.11 -0.08
C SER A 152 -7.12 -22.73 -0.01
N LEU A 153 -7.84 -22.37 -1.08
CA LEU A 153 -8.81 -21.30 -0.99
C LEU A 153 -10.12 -21.90 -0.48
N PRO A 154 -10.64 -21.49 0.70
CA PRO A 154 -11.91 -21.99 1.18
C PRO A 154 -13.04 -21.55 0.26
N ASP A 155 -13.86 -22.50 -0.20
CA ASP A 155 -15.01 -22.24 -1.05
C ASP A 155 -16.11 -21.46 -0.32
N GLY A 156 -16.79 -20.59 -1.05
CA GLY A 156 -18.00 -19.91 -0.59
C GLY A 156 -17.78 -18.88 0.51
N VAL A 157 -16.57 -18.41 0.72
CA VAL A 157 -16.28 -17.34 1.71
C VAL A 157 -16.63 -15.98 1.13
N ARG A 158 -17.79 -15.48 1.53
CA ARG A 158 -18.24 -14.15 1.09
C ARG A 158 -17.79 -13.06 2.04
N VAL A 159 -17.23 -11.99 1.45
CA VAL A 159 -16.75 -10.80 2.16
C VAL A 159 -17.57 -9.57 1.76
N LEU A 160 -17.76 -8.64 2.70
CA LEU A 160 -18.34 -7.33 2.43
C LEU A 160 -17.21 -6.31 2.38
N ALA A 161 -16.77 -5.97 1.18
CA ALA A 161 -15.67 -5.04 0.94
C ALA A 161 -15.80 -4.36 -0.42
N ASP A 162 -15.00 -3.34 -0.68
CA ASP A 162 -14.90 -2.77 -2.02
C ASP A 162 -14.13 -3.75 -2.95
N ARG A 163 -14.88 -4.45 -3.81
CA ARG A 163 -14.36 -5.49 -4.70
C ARG A 163 -13.21 -4.97 -5.57
N ARG A 164 -13.33 -3.75 -6.10
CA ARG A 164 -12.28 -3.14 -6.93
C ARG A 164 -11.00 -2.89 -6.15
N ARG A 165 -11.11 -2.46 -4.90
CA ARG A 165 -9.95 -2.21 -4.04
C ARG A 165 -9.31 -3.49 -3.56
N VAL A 166 -10.09 -4.53 -3.26
CA VAL A 166 -9.54 -5.87 -2.97
C VAL A 166 -8.81 -6.41 -4.20
N GLN A 167 -9.40 -6.32 -5.39
CA GLN A 167 -8.76 -6.70 -6.65
C GLN A 167 -7.43 -5.95 -6.87
N GLN A 168 -7.38 -4.65 -6.60
CA GLN A 168 -6.18 -3.83 -6.70
C GLN A 168 -5.09 -4.29 -5.72
N VAL A 169 -5.45 -4.59 -4.46
CA VAL A 169 -4.51 -5.16 -3.47
C VAL A 169 -3.95 -6.49 -3.97
N MET A 170 -4.81 -7.41 -4.36
CA MET A 170 -4.41 -8.75 -4.84
C MET A 170 -3.50 -8.65 -6.07
N ARG A 171 -3.86 -7.82 -7.05
CA ARG A 171 -3.04 -7.59 -8.23
C ARG A 171 -1.65 -7.07 -7.87
N ASN A 172 -1.56 -6.05 -7.02
CA ASN A 172 -0.27 -5.47 -6.62
C ASN A 172 0.64 -6.49 -5.92
N LEU A 173 0.08 -7.35 -5.07
CA LEU A 173 0.84 -8.40 -4.40
C LEU A 173 1.29 -9.51 -5.38
N MET A 174 0.39 -9.95 -6.26
CA MET A 174 0.69 -11.00 -7.25
C MET A 174 1.68 -10.51 -8.33
N GLU A 175 1.55 -9.27 -8.80
CA GLU A 175 2.51 -8.66 -9.72
C GLU A 175 3.90 -8.52 -9.09
N ASN A 176 3.96 -8.18 -7.80
CA ASN A 176 5.22 -8.15 -7.07
C ASN A 176 5.87 -9.54 -7.05
N ALA A 177 5.11 -10.59 -6.74
CA ALA A 177 5.59 -11.96 -6.78
C ALA A 177 5.99 -12.38 -8.21
N ARG A 178 5.28 -11.94 -9.26
CA ARG A 178 5.63 -12.20 -10.65
C ARG A 178 6.93 -11.54 -11.07
N LYS A 179 7.17 -10.30 -10.63
CA LYS A 179 8.37 -9.51 -10.99
C LYS A 179 9.61 -9.95 -10.24
N TYR A 180 9.50 -10.15 -8.94
CA TYR A 180 10.65 -10.33 -8.04
C TYR A 180 10.74 -11.73 -7.42
N GLY A 181 9.65 -12.47 -7.41
CA GLY A 181 9.64 -13.87 -6.95
C GLY A 181 10.34 -14.81 -7.95
N GLY A 182 10.76 -15.97 -7.49
CA GLY A 182 11.36 -17.00 -8.34
C GLY A 182 10.39 -17.59 -9.37
N ASP A 183 10.56 -18.86 -9.67
CA ASP A 183 9.73 -19.58 -10.64
C ASP A 183 8.50 -20.25 -10.02
N GLN A 184 8.40 -20.29 -8.68
CA GLN A 184 7.28 -20.89 -7.93
C GLN A 184 6.57 -19.84 -7.09
N ILE A 185 5.27 -19.71 -7.31
CA ILE A 185 4.41 -18.81 -6.56
C ILE A 185 3.25 -19.63 -6.01
N MET A 186 2.98 -19.50 -4.72
CA MET A 186 1.92 -20.17 -3.99
C MET A 186 0.97 -19.13 -3.41
N ILE A 187 -0.33 -19.33 -3.62
CA ILE A 187 -1.38 -18.44 -3.11
C ILE A 187 -2.27 -19.30 -2.21
N GLU A 188 -2.38 -18.92 -0.95
CA GLU A 188 -3.12 -19.65 0.07
C GLU A 188 -4.12 -18.71 0.74
N GLY A 189 -5.29 -19.23 1.09
CA GLY A 189 -6.33 -18.50 1.81
C GLY A 189 -6.78 -19.25 3.06
N PHE A 190 -7.00 -18.53 4.15
CA PHE A 190 -7.41 -19.10 5.43
C PHE A 190 -8.46 -18.21 6.11
N VAL A 191 -9.45 -18.84 6.74
CA VAL A 191 -10.34 -18.14 7.66
C VAL A 191 -9.77 -18.25 9.05
N MET A 192 -9.44 -17.10 9.66
CA MET A 192 -8.90 -17.01 11.02
C MET A 192 -9.76 -16.08 11.88
N GLY A 193 -10.67 -16.67 12.64
CA GLY A 193 -11.59 -15.91 13.47
C GLY A 193 -12.56 -15.06 12.64
N ASP A 194 -12.44 -13.75 12.76
CA ASP A 194 -13.23 -12.75 12.03
C ASP A 194 -12.50 -12.16 10.82
N GLN A 195 -11.38 -12.76 10.42
CA GLN A 195 -10.57 -12.31 9.28
C GLN A 195 -10.37 -13.42 8.26
N TYR A 196 -10.26 -13.02 7.00
CA TYR A 196 -9.70 -13.84 5.94
C TYR A 196 -8.25 -13.43 5.73
N LEU A 197 -7.35 -14.40 5.75
CA LEU A 197 -5.92 -14.21 5.51
C LEU A 197 -5.58 -14.79 4.15
N VAL A 198 -5.01 -13.98 3.27
CA VAL A 198 -4.40 -14.42 2.01
C VAL A 198 -2.89 -14.35 2.14
N ILE A 199 -2.20 -15.41 1.75
CA ILE A 199 -0.75 -15.49 1.76
C ILE A 199 -0.26 -15.73 0.33
N ILE A 200 0.59 -14.85 -0.17
CA ILE A 200 1.29 -15.02 -1.44
C ILE A 200 2.74 -15.26 -1.14
N SER A 201 3.21 -16.48 -1.42
CA SER A 201 4.58 -16.94 -1.16
C SER A 201 5.31 -17.16 -2.48
N ASP A 202 6.57 -16.77 -2.54
CA ASP A 202 7.46 -17.05 -3.67
C ASP A 202 8.77 -17.71 -3.20
N ASN A 203 9.56 -18.22 -4.14
CA ASN A 203 10.87 -18.81 -3.90
C ASN A 203 12.02 -17.94 -4.46
N GLY A 204 11.78 -16.65 -4.63
CA GLY A 204 12.77 -15.67 -5.07
C GLY A 204 13.86 -15.36 -4.02
N PRO A 205 14.62 -14.29 -4.22
CA PRO A 205 15.68 -13.90 -3.28
C PRO A 205 15.15 -13.40 -1.92
N GLY A 206 13.86 -13.06 -1.85
CA GLY A 206 13.26 -12.41 -0.68
C GLY A 206 13.66 -10.94 -0.55
N VAL A 207 13.35 -10.36 0.62
CA VAL A 207 13.69 -8.97 0.95
C VAL A 207 14.80 -8.97 1.99
N PRO A 208 15.89 -8.18 1.82
CA PRO A 208 16.92 -8.00 2.83
C PRO A 208 16.34 -7.46 4.15
N ASP A 209 16.84 -7.94 5.29
CA ASP A 209 16.30 -7.58 6.61
C ASP A 209 16.31 -6.05 6.86
N GLU A 210 17.34 -5.36 6.33
CA GLU A 210 17.51 -3.91 6.44
C GLU A 210 16.45 -3.12 5.64
N GLU A 211 15.88 -3.75 4.60
CA GLU A 211 14.96 -3.10 3.65
C GLU A 211 13.49 -3.52 3.89
N THR A 212 13.24 -4.46 4.82
CA THR A 212 11.89 -5.01 5.09
C THR A 212 10.87 -3.94 5.47
N ARG A 213 11.28 -2.88 6.15
CA ARG A 213 10.40 -1.77 6.50
C ARG A 213 10.14 -0.84 5.33
N LYS A 214 11.14 -0.67 4.46
CA LYS A 214 11.12 0.25 3.33
C LYS A 214 10.25 -0.23 2.18
N VAL A 215 10.03 -1.52 2.00
CA VAL A 215 9.21 -2.05 0.89
C VAL A 215 7.77 -1.53 0.88
N PHE A 216 7.29 -0.98 2.00
CA PHE A 216 5.98 -0.35 2.12
C PHE A 216 6.03 1.19 2.12
N GLU A 217 7.21 1.78 1.95
CA GLU A 217 7.38 3.22 1.78
C GLU A 217 7.18 3.60 0.31
N ASN A 218 6.66 4.80 0.07
CA ASN A 218 6.41 5.24 -1.29
C ASN A 218 7.74 5.42 -2.03
N PHE A 219 7.79 4.97 -3.30
CA PHE A 219 8.92 5.16 -4.21
C PHE A 219 10.19 4.37 -3.87
N GLU A 220 10.15 3.53 -2.87
CA GLU A 220 11.27 2.67 -2.55
C GLU A 220 11.31 1.47 -3.51
N GLN A 221 12.50 1.27 -4.10
CA GLN A 221 12.83 0.10 -4.90
C GLN A 221 14.09 -0.53 -4.32
N LEU A 222 14.10 -1.85 -4.20
CA LEU A 222 15.27 -2.57 -3.68
C LEU A 222 16.46 -2.43 -4.64
N SER A 223 17.57 -1.91 -4.13
CA SER A 223 18.72 -1.44 -4.92
C SER A 223 19.67 -2.53 -5.41
N LYS A 224 19.34 -3.83 -5.44
CA LYS A 224 20.30 -4.90 -5.73
C LYS A 224 19.85 -5.86 -6.83
N GLY A 225 20.65 -5.92 -7.86
CA GLY A 225 20.58 -6.85 -8.97
C GLY A 225 20.43 -6.12 -10.29
N ASP A 226 20.62 -6.79 -11.40
CA ASP A 226 20.51 -6.25 -12.77
C ASP A 226 19.13 -5.64 -13.03
N ALA A 227 18.91 -4.49 -12.37
CA ALA A 227 17.65 -3.76 -12.25
C ALA A 227 17.21 -3.09 -13.56
N ARG A 228 17.73 -3.51 -14.71
CA ARG A 228 17.34 -2.99 -16.03
C ARG A 228 15.98 -3.51 -16.52
N GLU A 229 15.39 -4.52 -15.86
CA GLU A 229 14.11 -5.11 -16.27
C GLU A 229 12.95 -4.92 -15.27
N ALA A 230 13.21 -4.45 -14.06
CA ALA A 230 12.16 -4.24 -13.05
C ALA A 230 11.53 -2.84 -13.19
N SER A 231 10.68 -2.67 -14.20
CA SER A 231 9.85 -1.48 -14.39
C SER A 231 8.80 -1.33 -13.28
N GLY A 232 8.65 -0.12 -12.73
CA GLY A 232 7.56 0.24 -11.81
C GLY A 232 7.90 1.43 -10.93
N ILE A 233 6.90 2.13 -10.41
CA ILE A 233 7.07 3.37 -9.62
C ILE A 233 7.42 3.09 -8.13
N GLY A 234 7.37 1.84 -7.67
CA GLY A 234 7.50 1.54 -6.23
C GLY A 234 6.25 1.93 -5.43
N LEU A 235 5.08 1.97 -6.05
CA LEU A 235 3.82 2.33 -5.42
C LEU A 235 2.93 1.14 -5.07
N GLY A 236 3.10 -0.01 -5.71
CA GLY A 236 2.18 -1.14 -5.57
C GLY A 236 2.02 -1.63 -4.14
N LEU A 237 3.11 -1.93 -3.42
CA LEU A 237 3.05 -2.39 -2.02
C LEU A 237 2.55 -1.32 -1.05
N PRO A 238 3.01 -0.06 -1.11
CA PRO A 238 2.45 1.04 -0.32
C PRO A 238 0.94 1.21 -0.51
N ILE A 239 0.46 1.19 -1.76
CA ILE A 239 -0.96 1.30 -2.08
C ILE A 239 -1.73 0.09 -1.54
N ALA A 240 -1.24 -1.13 -1.78
CA ALA A 240 -1.87 -2.34 -1.28
C ALA A 240 -2.08 -2.29 0.23
N ARG A 241 -1.06 -1.90 1.00
CA ARG A 241 -1.16 -1.79 2.45
C ARG A 241 -2.13 -0.71 2.91
N ARG A 242 -2.11 0.47 2.28
CA ARG A 242 -3.03 1.57 2.63
C ARG A 242 -4.47 1.22 2.30
N LEU A 243 -4.74 0.57 1.16
CA LEU A 243 -6.08 0.11 0.79
C LEU A 243 -6.57 -0.97 1.75
N ALA A 244 -5.72 -1.94 2.10
CA ALA A 244 -6.06 -2.96 3.08
C ALA A 244 -6.46 -2.33 4.43
N ARG A 245 -5.69 -1.37 4.92
CA ARG A 245 -5.97 -0.63 6.16
C ARG A 245 -7.25 0.20 6.08
N ALA A 246 -7.52 0.83 4.94
CA ALA A 246 -8.77 1.56 4.72
C ALA A 246 -10.00 0.63 4.77
N MET A 247 -9.84 -0.65 4.43
CA MET A 247 -10.87 -1.69 4.52
C MET A 247 -10.87 -2.43 5.87
N GLY A 248 -10.02 -2.02 6.84
CA GLY A 248 -9.95 -2.60 8.19
C GLY A 248 -9.06 -3.83 8.33
N GLY A 249 -8.27 -4.16 7.29
CA GLY A 249 -7.23 -5.19 7.29
C GLY A 249 -5.82 -4.63 7.36
N ASP A 250 -4.83 -5.41 6.95
CA ASP A 250 -3.43 -4.97 6.74
C ASP A 250 -2.74 -5.83 5.68
N VAL A 251 -1.60 -5.33 5.19
CA VAL A 251 -0.64 -6.08 4.38
C VAL A 251 0.71 -6.01 5.05
N TRP A 252 1.38 -7.16 5.19
CA TRP A 252 2.71 -7.24 5.77
C TRP A 252 3.57 -8.27 5.06
N TYR A 253 4.88 -8.21 5.31
CA TYR A 253 5.88 -9.11 4.80
C TYR A 253 6.36 -10.07 5.89
N GLU A 254 6.59 -11.33 5.51
CA GLU A 254 7.28 -12.33 6.29
C GLU A 254 8.37 -12.99 5.44
N ARG A 255 9.47 -13.35 6.06
CA ARG A 255 10.53 -14.09 5.38
C ARG A 255 10.11 -15.55 5.18
N ARG A 256 10.27 -16.09 3.97
CA ARG A 256 10.11 -17.51 3.70
C ARG A 256 11.44 -18.22 3.82
N PHE A 257 11.46 -19.37 4.48
CA PHE A 257 12.64 -20.22 4.57
C PHE A 257 12.56 -21.37 3.56
N PRO A 258 13.72 -21.84 2.97
CA PRO A 258 15.08 -21.30 3.12
C PRO A 258 15.30 -19.98 2.34
N THR A 259 14.52 -19.72 1.29
CA THR A 259 14.57 -18.50 0.46
C THR A 259 13.17 -18.10 0.02
N GLY A 260 12.98 -16.82 -0.29
CA GLY A 260 11.72 -16.28 -0.82
C GLY A 260 11.10 -15.20 0.04
N ALA A 261 10.01 -14.66 -0.46
CA ALA A 261 9.15 -13.72 0.22
C ALA A 261 7.79 -14.34 0.52
N ARG A 262 7.13 -13.82 1.53
CA ARG A 262 5.74 -14.09 1.86
C ARG A 262 5.05 -12.76 2.13
N PHE A 263 4.09 -12.41 1.28
CA PHE A 263 3.23 -11.27 1.50
C PHE A 263 1.88 -11.74 2.01
N CYS A 264 1.49 -11.23 3.16
CA CYS A 264 0.25 -11.57 3.83
C CYS A 264 -0.73 -10.41 3.72
N TYR A 265 -1.99 -10.71 3.41
CA TYR A 265 -3.08 -9.73 3.36
C TYR A 265 -4.23 -10.23 4.23
N SER A 266 -4.66 -9.43 5.21
CA SER A 266 -5.85 -9.72 6.00
C SER A 266 -7.01 -8.83 5.58
N LEU A 267 -8.22 -9.42 5.55
CA LEU A 267 -9.46 -8.73 5.27
C LEU A 267 -10.52 -9.16 6.30
N PRO A 268 -11.21 -8.20 6.98
CA PRO A 268 -12.24 -8.55 7.94
C PRO A 268 -13.42 -9.29 7.30
N LEU A 269 -13.82 -10.40 7.89
CA LEU A 269 -15.06 -11.10 7.59
C LEU A 269 -16.19 -10.39 8.32
N ARG A 270 -16.75 -9.32 7.73
CA ARG A 270 -17.89 -8.65 8.35
C ARG A 270 -19.13 -9.52 8.23
N ARG A 271 -19.61 -10.06 9.35
CA ARG A 271 -20.92 -10.66 9.45
C ARG A 271 -21.99 -9.59 9.20
N ARG A 272 -23.10 -10.01 8.60
CA ARG A 272 -24.25 -9.25 8.05
C ARG A 272 -24.89 -8.16 8.95
N ASN A 273 -24.39 -7.87 10.13
CA ASN A 273 -25.07 -7.00 11.11
C ASN A 273 -24.84 -5.49 10.95
N LEU A 274 -24.29 -4.99 9.82
CA LEU A 274 -24.03 -3.55 9.63
C LEU A 274 -24.74 -2.90 8.43
N LEU A 275 -25.76 -3.56 7.88
CA LEU A 275 -26.70 -2.91 6.98
C LEU A 275 -28.01 -2.64 7.74
N GLY A 276 -28.04 -1.57 8.45
CA GLY A 276 -29.30 -1.01 8.93
C GLY A 276 -29.51 -1.10 10.44
N GLY A 277 -29.58 0.04 11.04
CA GLY A 277 -30.25 0.23 12.31
C GLY A 277 -29.34 0.75 13.40
N ALA A 278 -29.56 2.01 13.71
CA ALA A 278 -29.26 2.58 15.01
C ALA A 278 -29.60 1.59 16.14
N ASP A 279 -28.79 1.59 17.18
CA ASP A 279 -28.99 0.94 18.46
C ASP A 279 -30.48 0.67 18.78
N ARG A 280 -30.91 -0.57 18.57
CA ARG A 280 -32.00 -1.12 19.32
C ARG A 280 -31.39 -2.02 20.38
N PRO A 281 -31.58 -1.74 21.65
CA PRO A 281 -31.23 -2.69 22.69
C PRO A 281 -32.04 -3.97 22.44
N VAL A 282 -31.34 -5.11 22.38
CA VAL A 282 -31.93 -6.44 22.34
C VAL A 282 -32.86 -6.56 23.54
N SER A 283 -34.16 -6.68 23.29
CA SER A 283 -35.13 -6.97 24.36
C SER A 283 -34.94 -8.43 24.81
N PRO A 284 -35.15 -8.72 26.11
CA PRO A 284 -34.94 -10.08 26.64
C PRO A 284 -35.88 -11.15 26.08
N GLU A 285 -36.77 -10.81 25.14
CA GLU A 285 -37.73 -11.71 24.53
C GLU A 285 -37.18 -12.45 23.30
N ASP A 286 -36.06 -11.99 22.68
CA ASP A 286 -35.46 -12.62 21.48
C ASP A 286 -34.50 -13.80 21.81
N GLU A 287 -34.19 -14.03 23.09
CA GLU A 287 -33.37 -15.17 23.54
C GLU A 287 -34.12 -16.48 23.68
N ASN A 288 -35.46 -16.49 23.58
CA ASN A 288 -36.27 -17.67 23.89
C ASN A 288 -36.77 -18.45 22.65
N GLU A 289 -36.53 -18.00 21.43
CA GLU A 289 -36.99 -18.71 20.22
C GLU A 289 -35.96 -19.66 19.60
N ASN A 290 -34.70 -19.64 20.08
CA ASN A 290 -33.63 -20.50 19.54
C ASN A 290 -33.23 -21.70 20.42
N ALA A 291 -34.05 -22.03 21.41
CA ALA A 291 -33.74 -23.11 22.37
C ALA A 291 -34.68 -24.33 22.28
N LEU A 292 -35.20 -24.66 21.10
CA LEU A 292 -35.95 -25.92 20.92
C LEU A 292 -35.86 -26.41 19.49
N GLU A 293 -34.82 -27.20 19.20
CA GLU A 293 -34.88 -28.34 18.30
C GLU A 293 -33.55 -29.14 18.35
N VAL A 294 -33.49 -30.04 19.33
CA VAL A 294 -32.56 -31.17 19.32
C VAL A 294 -33.40 -32.36 18.84
N PRO A 295 -33.16 -32.98 17.70
CA PRO A 295 -33.76 -34.26 17.35
C PRO A 295 -33.10 -35.34 18.20
N GLN A 296 -33.93 -36.02 19.02
CA GLN A 296 -33.62 -37.35 19.56
C GLN A 296 -33.81 -38.41 18.47
N ALA A 297 -32.74 -39.13 18.13
CA ALA A 297 -32.67 -40.56 17.92
C ALA A 297 -31.30 -40.92 17.28
#